data_67f07efded691c601a3a23594b23fc7c
#
_entry.id   67f07efded691c601a3a23594b23fc7c
#
_cell.length_a   1.000
_cell.length_b   1.000
_cell.length_c   1.000
_cell.angle_alpha   90.00
_cell.angle_beta   90.00
_cell.angle_gamma   90.00
#
_symmetry.space_group_name_H-M   'P 1'
#
loop_
_entity.id
_entity.type
_entity.pdbx_description
1 polymer ?
#
loop_
_entity_poly.entity_id
_entity_poly.type
_entity_poly.pdbx_seq_one_letter_code
_entity_poly.pdbx_strand_id
1 'polypeptide(L)'
;SEPGQLKITANGNDPYLNFPNFLNPSTDIKIYIQLNVPDNTTTEVFYTTRSNLNFSELLKMREQVVRGGNEIVISISSPDPITRIRLDPGKIAGFYTIRKLEVRSN
;
A
#
# COMPACT_ATOMS: atom_id res chain seq x y z
N SER A 1 15.54 9.65 -11.09
CA SER A 1 14.44 8.69 -11.28
C SER A 1 13.29 9.35 -12.01
N GLU A 2 12.50 8.57 -12.67
CA GLU A 2 11.32 9.08 -13.37
C GLU A 2 10.27 9.56 -12.37
N PRO A 3 9.48 10.59 -12.72
CA PRO A 3 8.36 11.00 -11.89
C PRO A 3 7.43 9.84 -11.58
N GLY A 4 7.00 9.73 -10.33
CA GLY A 4 6.09 8.69 -9.90
C GLY A 4 6.75 7.38 -9.48
N GLN A 5 8.06 7.23 -9.68
CA GLN A 5 8.78 6.04 -9.21
C GLN A 5 9.39 6.28 -7.83
N LEU A 6 9.29 5.26 -6.99
CA LEU A 6 9.87 5.29 -5.65
C LEU A 6 10.58 3.96 -5.40
N LYS A 7 11.86 4.04 -5.06
CA LYS A 7 12.65 2.86 -4.73
C LYS A 7 12.79 2.76 -3.22
N ILE A 8 12.43 1.60 -2.69
CA ILE A 8 12.51 1.31 -1.26
C ILE A 8 13.49 0.16 -1.05
N THR A 9 14.48 0.39 -0.20
CA THR A 9 15.43 -0.64 0.19
C THR A 9 15.04 -1.17 1.56
N ALA A 10 14.76 -2.46 1.65
CA ALA A 10 14.40 -3.10 2.90
C ALA A 10 15.61 -3.85 3.45
N ASN A 11 16.08 -3.44 4.61
CA ASN A 11 17.17 -4.11 5.32
C ASN A 11 16.67 -5.21 6.25
N GLY A 12 15.37 -5.27 6.44
CA GLY A 12 14.70 -6.29 7.22
C GLY A 12 13.50 -6.83 6.46
N ASN A 13 12.62 -7.50 7.18
CA ASN A 13 11.46 -8.16 6.58
C ASN A 13 10.15 -7.39 6.75
N ASP A 14 10.21 -6.09 7.04
CA ASP A 14 9.02 -5.30 7.30
C ASP A 14 9.15 -3.86 6.78
N PRO A 15 9.42 -3.68 5.48
CA PRO A 15 9.43 -2.34 4.91
C PRO A 15 8.02 -1.78 4.83
N TYR A 16 7.88 -0.47 5.01
CA TYR A 16 6.57 0.17 4.87
C TYR A 16 6.71 1.62 4.39
N LEU A 17 5.61 2.15 3.89
CA LEU A 17 5.53 3.51 3.39
C LEU A 17 4.22 4.13 3.86
N ASN A 18 4.31 5.24 4.58
CA ASN A 18 3.13 6.00 5.02
C ASN A 18 2.77 7.06 4.01
N PHE A 19 1.49 7.25 3.80
CA PHE A 19 0.96 8.29 2.93
C PHE A 19 0.30 9.36 3.77
N PRO A 20 0.32 10.63 3.32
CA PRO A 20 -0.33 11.71 4.06
C PRO A 20 -1.84 11.49 4.15
N ASN A 21 -2.48 12.18 5.08
CA ASN A 21 -3.93 12.14 5.22
C ASN A 21 -4.61 12.59 3.94
N PHE A 22 -5.72 11.97 3.62
CA PHE A 22 -6.53 12.39 2.48
C PHE A 22 -7.21 13.73 2.79
N LEU A 23 -7.22 14.63 1.80
CA LEU A 23 -7.93 15.89 1.92
C LEU A 23 -9.44 15.65 2.00
N ASN A 24 -9.93 14.67 1.24
CA ASN A 24 -11.34 14.30 1.20
C ASN A 24 -11.47 12.83 1.55
N PRO A 25 -11.60 12.49 2.85
CA PRO A 25 -11.77 11.10 3.26
C PRO A 25 -12.98 10.47 2.59
N SER A 26 -12.85 9.21 2.18
CA SER A 26 -13.86 8.48 1.44
C SER A 26 -14.09 7.11 2.07
N THR A 27 -15.30 6.60 1.93
CA THR A 27 -15.63 5.24 2.37
C THR A 27 -15.24 4.18 1.36
N ASP A 28 -15.02 4.58 0.10
CA ASP A 28 -14.61 3.66 -0.97
C ASP A 28 -13.40 4.20 -1.68
N ILE A 29 -12.32 3.43 -1.70
CA ILE A 29 -11.12 3.79 -2.46
C ILE A 29 -10.62 2.59 -3.25
N LYS A 30 -9.95 2.89 -4.36
CA LYS A 30 -9.16 1.92 -5.12
C LYS A 30 -7.74 2.39 -5.19
N ILE A 31 -6.82 1.46 -4.95
CA ILE A 31 -5.38 1.73 -4.98
C ILE A 31 -4.79 0.91 -6.11
N TYR A 32 -4.21 1.61 -7.09
CA TYR A 32 -3.54 1.00 -8.24
C TYR A 32 -2.05 1.04 -7.99
N ILE A 33 -1.41 -0.13 -7.99
CA ILE A 33 0.00 -0.23 -7.66
C ILE A 33 0.72 -1.04 -8.73
N GLN A 34 1.80 -0.46 -9.26
CA GLN A 34 2.77 -1.18 -10.09
C GLN A 34 4.06 -1.23 -9.30
N LEU A 35 4.52 -2.43 -8.97
CA LEU A 35 5.72 -2.58 -8.16
C LEU A 35 6.54 -3.78 -8.59
N ASN A 36 7.85 -3.65 -8.38
CA ASN A 36 8.77 -4.77 -8.53
C ASN A 36 9.20 -5.23 -7.15
N VAL A 37 9.18 -6.53 -6.95
CA VAL A 37 9.57 -7.14 -5.66
C VAL A 37 10.75 -8.09 -5.88
N PRO A 38 11.62 -8.27 -4.86
CA PRO A 38 12.83 -9.07 -5.00
C PRO A 38 12.57 -10.58 -5.05
N ASP A 39 11.44 -11.03 -4.52
CA ASP A 39 11.02 -12.43 -4.56
C ASP A 39 9.54 -12.51 -4.21
N ASN A 40 8.97 -13.70 -4.33
CA ASN A 40 7.57 -13.92 -3.98
C ASN A 40 7.32 -13.50 -2.52
N THR A 41 6.29 -12.70 -2.31
CA THR A 41 5.96 -12.19 -0.99
C THR A 41 4.50 -11.73 -0.96
N THR A 42 4.12 -11.06 0.11
CA THR A 42 2.77 -10.51 0.27
C THR A 42 2.86 -9.00 0.41
N THR A 43 2.11 -8.28 -0.41
CA THR A 43 1.96 -6.83 -0.28
C THR A 43 0.73 -6.57 0.59
N GLU A 44 0.86 -5.68 1.56
CA GLU A 44 -0.24 -5.32 2.46
C GLU A 44 -0.48 -3.82 2.43
N VAL A 45 -1.76 -3.44 2.52
CA VAL A 45 -2.15 -2.05 2.70
C VAL A 45 -2.97 -1.97 3.98
N PHE A 46 -2.46 -1.21 4.92
CA PHE A 46 -3.15 -0.89 6.16
C PHE A 46 -3.83 0.46 5.98
N TYR A 47 -4.97 0.64 6.63
CA TYR A 47 -5.67 1.92 6.57
C TYR A 47 -6.25 2.31 7.92
N THR A 48 -6.42 3.61 8.08
CA THR A 48 -7.10 4.17 9.25
C THR A 48 -8.39 4.83 8.81
N THR A 49 -9.31 5.01 9.75
CA THR A 49 -10.59 5.67 9.52
C THR A 49 -10.77 6.77 10.56
N ARG A 50 -11.84 7.53 10.44
CA ARG A 50 -12.16 8.58 11.42
C ARG A 50 -12.34 8.02 12.83
N SER A 51 -12.89 6.83 12.95
CA SER A 51 -13.13 6.17 14.25
C SER A 51 -11.95 5.36 14.74
N ASN A 52 -11.01 5.01 13.84
CA ASN A 52 -9.86 4.16 14.13
C ASN A 52 -8.60 4.81 13.59
N LEU A 53 -7.96 5.66 14.39
CA LEU A 53 -6.86 6.50 13.95
C LEU A 53 -5.49 5.81 13.99
N ASN A 54 -5.42 4.57 14.48
CA ASN A 54 -4.17 3.81 14.55
C ASN A 54 -4.19 2.65 13.57
N PHE A 55 -3.07 2.42 12.88
CA PHE A 55 -2.92 1.24 12.05
C PHE A 55 -2.98 -0.02 12.90
N SER A 56 -3.72 -1.02 12.42
CA SER A 56 -3.88 -2.28 13.14
C SER A 56 -4.07 -3.43 12.14
N GLU A 57 -3.94 -4.65 12.66
CA GLU A 57 -4.14 -5.86 11.85
C GLU A 57 -5.60 -6.06 11.42
N LEU A 58 -6.53 -5.34 12.03
CA LEU A 58 -7.96 -5.47 11.72
C LEU A 58 -8.36 -4.72 10.45
N LEU A 59 -7.62 -3.67 10.09
CA LEU A 59 -7.94 -2.84 8.94
C LEU A 59 -6.81 -2.92 7.93
N LYS A 60 -6.82 -4.00 7.16
CA LYS A 60 -5.82 -4.21 6.11
C LYS A 60 -6.35 -5.06 4.98
N MET A 61 -5.75 -4.88 3.82
CA MET A 61 -5.92 -5.72 2.65
C MET A 61 -4.56 -6.25 2.23
N ARG A 62 -4.52 -7.43 1.61
CA ARG A 62 -3.27 -8.01 1.16
C ARG A 62 -3.42 -8.74 -0.16
N GLU A 63 -2.31 -8.79 -0.90
CA GLU A 63 -2.21 -9.45 -2.18
C GLU A 63 -0.91 -10.22 -2.28
N GLN A 64 -0.97 -11.42 -2.81
CA GLN A 64 0.23 -12.19 -3.11
C GLN A 64 0.88 -11.61 -4.35
N VAL A 65 2.20 -11.40 -4.29
CA VAL A 65 2.97 -10.88 -5.42
C VAL A 65 4.11 -11.82 -5.73
N VAL A 66 4.55 -11.81 -6.99
CA VAL A 66 5.60 -12.71 -7.47
C VAL A 66 6.85 -11.90 -7.80
N ARG A 67 8.00 -12.55 -7.72
CA ARG A 67 9.28 -11.95 -8.07
C ARG A 67 9.17 -11.19 -9.39
N GLY A 68 9.70 -9.96 -9.40
CA GLY A 68 9.66 -9.09 -10.57
C GLY A 68 8.51 -8.12 -10.54
N GLY A 69 7.97 -7.79 -11.71
CA GLY A 69 6.93 -6.78 -11.85
C GLY A 69 5.55 -7.31 -11.55
N ASN A 70 4.76 -6.50 -10.85
CA ASN A 70 3.38 -6.81 -10.50
C ASN A 70 2.51 -5.58 -10.73
N GLU A 71 1.28 -5.83 -11.17
CA GLU A 71 0.23 -4.81 -11.21
C GLU A 71 -0.91 -5.31 -10.35
N ILE A 72 -1.24 -4.56 -9.30
CA ILE A 72 -2.31 -4.94 -8.39
C ILE A 72 -3.29 -3.79 -8.19
N VAL A 73 -4.53 -4.16 -7.91
CA VAL A 73 -5.59 -3.21 -7.57
C VAL A 73 -6.18 -3.66 -6.26
N ILE A 74 -6.16 -2.76 -5.28
CA ILE A 74 -6.72 -3.02 -3.96
C ILE A 74 -7.92 -2.12 -3.79
N SER A 75 -9.09 -2.72 -3.55
CA SER A 75 -10.34 -2.00 -3.30
C SER A 75 -10.65 -2.08 -1.81
N ILE A 76 -10.90 -0.94 -1.20
CA ILE A 76 -11.26 -0.85 0.21
C ILE A 76 -12.62 -0.19 0.32
N SER A 77 -13.57 -0.89 0.94
CA SER A 77 -14.87 -0.33 1.31
C SER A 77 -14.95 -0.32 2.82
N SER A 78 -15.30 0.82 3.38
CA SER A 78 -15.37 1.00 4.82
C SER A 78 -16.64 1.74 5.19
N PRO A 79 -17.34 1.37 6.29
CA PRO A 79 -18.48 2.13 6.75
C PRO A 79 -18.10 3.50 7.31
N ASP A 80 -16.83 3.69 7.63
CA ASP A 80 -16.30 4.91 8.19
C ASP A 80 -15.24 5.48 7.23
N PRO A 81 -15.22 6.79 6.97
CA PRO A 81 -14.30 7.37 5.99
C PRO A 81 -12.83 7.04 6.28
N ILE A 82 -12.14 6.61 5.25
CA ILE A 82 -10.72 6.23 5.28
C ILE A 82 -9.89 7.51 5.31
N THR A 83 -8.96 7.61 6.25
CA THR A 83 -8.18 8.83 6.48
C THR A 83 -6.73 8.71 6.07
N ARG A 84 -6.11 7.53 6.24
CA ARG A 84 -4.70 7.32 5.86
C ARG A 84 -4.51 5.91 5.36
N ILE A 85 -3.45 5.71 4.60
CA ILE A 85 -3.00 4.37 4.19
C ILE A 85 -1.51 4.22 4.47
N ARG A 86 -1.10 2.97 4.71
CA ARG A 86 0.29 2.56 4.82
C ARG A 86 0.50 1.37 3.91
N LEU A 87 1.45 1.47 3.00
CA LEU A 87 1.80 0.39 2.10
C LEU A 87 3.00 -0.36 2.64
N ASP A 88 2.83 -1.65 2.83
CA ASP A 88 3.90 -2.59 3.16
C ASP A 88 4.15 -3.43 1.91
N PRO A 89 5.16 -3.10 1.09
CA PRO A 89 5.31 -3.72 -0.23
C PRO A 89 5.69 -5.19 -0.18
N GLY A 90 6.27 -5.66 0.90
CA GLY A 90 6.60 -7.06 1.06
C GLY A 90 7.11 -7.37 2.45
N LYS A 91 7.32 -8.65 2.71
CA LYS A 91 7.73 -9.16 4.02
C LYS A 91 9.15 -9.68 4.05
N ILE A 92 9.90 -9.48 2.99
CA ILE A 92 11.28 -9.97 2.88
C ILE A 92 12.22 -8.79 2.62
N ALA A 93 13.48 -8.97 2.98
CA ALA A 93 14.52 -7.99 2.70
C ALA A 93 14.80 -7.93 1.20
N GLY A 94 15.26 -6.80 0.72
CA GLY A 94 15.63 -6.63 -0.66
C GLY A 94 15.23 -5.26 -1.21
N PHE A 95 15.30 -5.13 -2.54
CA PHE A 95 14.96 -3.90 -3.21
C PHE A 95 13.53 -3.99 -3.74
N TYR A 96 12.73 -2.99 -3.40
CA TYR A 96 11.39 -2.83 -3.90
C TYR A 96 11.33 -1.54 -4.70
N THR A 97 10.68 -1.58 -5.85
CA THR A 97 10.47 -0.37 -6.65
C THR A 97 8.99 -0.19 -6.87
N ILE A 98 8.45 0.91 -6.38
CA ILE A 98 7.07 1.30 -6.68
C ILE A 98 7.13 2.15 -7.93
N ARG A 99 6.61 1.61 -9.03
CA ARG A 99 6.66 2.26 -10.33
C ARG A 99 5.46 3.18 -10.54
N LYS A 100 4.35 2.84 -9.91
CA LYS A 100 3.14 3.65 -9.97
C LYS A 100 2.32 3.38 -8.71
N LEU A 101 1.81 4.43 -8.13
CA LEU A 101 0.83 4.35 -7.06
C LEU A 101 -0.22 5.43 -7.30
N GLU A 102 -1.47 5.00 -7.39
CA GLU A 102 -2.58 5.91 -7.60
C GLU A 102 -3.71 5.52 -6.67
N VAL A 103 -4.23 6.50 -5.94
CA VAL A 103 -5.37 6.29 -5.05
C VAL A 103 -6.54 7.07 -5.63
N ARG A 104 -7.65 6.38 -5.86
CA ARG A 104 -8.88 6.98 -6.36
C ARG A 104 -9.99 6.75 -5.36
N SER A 105 -10.76 7.79 -5.09
CA SER A 105 -12.00 7.67 -4.33
C SER A 105 -13.17 7.58 -5.28
N ASN A 106 -14.15 6.79 -4.91
CA ASN A 106 -15.38 6.63 -5.67
C ASN A 106 -16.46 7.52 -5.12
#